data_43eaf234b1564765f2b81a42c6e5102f
#
_entry.id   43eaf234b1564765f2b81a42c6e5102f
#
_cell.length_a   1.000
_cell.length_b   1.000
_cell.length_c   1.000
_cell.angle_alpha   90.00
_cell.angle_beta   90.00
_cell.angle_gamma   90.00
#
_symmetry.space_group_name_H-M   'P 1'
#
loop_
_entity.id
_entity.type
_entity.pdbx_description
1 polymer ?
#
loop_
_entity_poly.entity_id
_entity_poly.type
_entity_poly.pdbx_seq_one_letter_code
_entity_poly.pdbx_strand_id
1 'polypeptide(L)'
;MSESISNAPSQSMPKPMSMRGPKQSAGSGSIIMSALVIILVIAMYLWYSQTTISGYKEDWQAIFLTNGQVYFGQVGAQNSSEIIAKDIYYLQVTRPLQQTEEGQSAANPQGELSLVKLGNELHGPTDKMYINRDHVLFVEDLKQDSNVVTAISNYKGE
;
A
#
# COMPACT_ATOMS: atom_id res chain seq x y z
N MET A 1 31.97 11.65 110.27
CA MET A 1 33.12 11.16 109.57
C MET A 1 32.55 10.68 108.23
N SER A 2 32.46 11.50 107.27
CA SER A 2 33.34 11.75 106.08
C SER A 2 33.50 10.46 105.31
N GLU A 3 33.00 10.42 104.09
CA GLU A 3 33.67 10.75 102.86
C GLU A 3 32.78 10.31 101.75
N SER A 4 32.53 11.19 100.89
CA SER A 4 33.20 11.53 99.66
C SER A 4 32.76 10.64 98.49
N ILE A 5 31.90 11.20 97.78
CA ILE A 5 31.32 10.65 96.55
C ILE A 5 32.18 11.05 95.38
N SER A 6 32.72 10.08 94.68
CA SER A 6 33.40 10.26 93.37
C SER A 6 32.39 10.32 92.21
N ASN A 7 32.41 11.47 91.54
CA ASN A 7 31.67 11.69 90.32
C ASN A 7 32.40 11.05 89.14
N ALA A 8 31.78 10.07 88.49
CA ALA A 8 32.24 9.54 87.23
C ALA A 8 31.51 10.27 86.07
N PRO A 9 32.20 10.72 85.05
CA PRO A 9 31.56 11.40 83.88
C PRO A 9 30.90 10.38 82.98
N SER A 10 29.65 10.64 82.64
CA SER A 10 28.89 9.87 81.66
C SER A 10 29.48 10.04 80.29
N GLN A 11 29.98 8.97 79.70
CA GLN A 11 30.40 8.92 78.32
C GLN A 11 29.15 8.85 77.42
N SER A 12 28.95 9.89 76.64
CA SER A 12 27.95 9.92 75.61
C SER A 12 28.37 9.00 74.42
N MET A 13 27.55 7.99 74.17
CA MET A 13 27.73 7.11 73.01
C MET A 13 27.61 7.92 71.67
N PRO A 14 28.51 7.68 70.73
CA PRO A 14 28.39 8.30 69.44
C PRO A 14 27.17 7.74 68.65
N LYS A 15 26.38 8.64 68.09
CA LYS A 15 25.23 8.35 67.23
C LYS A 15 25.67 7.51 66.05
N PRO A 16 24.93 6.44 65.65
CA PRO A 16 25.28 5.66 64.49
C PRO A 16 25.21 6.52 63.23
N MET A 17 26.30 6.57 62.45
CA MET A 17 26.34 7.20 61.15
C MET A 17 25.37 6.45 60.22
N SER A 18 24.34 7.13 59.75
CA SER A 18 23.48 6.66 58.69
C SER A 18 24.31 6.59 57.39
N MET A 19 24.65 5.39 56.96
CA MET A 19 25.22 5.15 55.64
C MET A 19 24.13 5.38 54.61
N ARG A 20 24.17 6.55 54.01
CA ARG A 20 23.39 6.88 52.83
C ARG A 20 23.96 6.06 51.68
N GLY A 21 23.30 4.96 51.31
CA GLY A 21 23.63 4.18 50.12
C GLY A 21 23.66 5.07 48.87
N PRO A 22 24.48 4.70 47.88
CA PRO A 22 24.55 5.46 46.65
C PRO A 22 23.17 5.52 46.01
N LYS A 23 22.64 6.72 45.78
CA LYS A 23 21.50 6.93 44.88
C LYS A 23 21.94 6.45 43.50
N GLN A 24 21.47 5.29 43.10
CA GLN A 24 21.53 4.90 41.70
C GLN A 24 20.75 5.95 40.91
N SER A 25 21.45 6.82 40.23
CA SER A 25 20.87 7.63 39.18
C SER A 25 20.48 6.64 38.10
N ALA A 26 19.17 6.36 37.97
CA ALA A 26 18.64 5.65 36.80
C ALA A 26 19.13 6.42 35.60
N GLY A 27 20.06 5.79 34.87
CA GLY A 27 20.87 6.49 33.87
C GLY A 27 19.98 7.09 32.78
N SER A 28 20.09 8.38 32.63
CA SER A 28 19.60 9.16 31.47
C SER A 28 19.86 8.46 30.13
N GLY A 29 20.92 7.65 30.04
CA GLY A 29 21.24 6.84 28.86
C GLY A 29 20.21 5.77 28.50
N SER A 30 19.55 5.15 29.49
CA SER A 30 18.53 4.12 29.21
C SER A 30 17.27 4.74 28.59
N ILE A 31 16.88 5.92 29.03
CA ILE A 31 15.71 6.64 28.51
C ILE A 31 16.00 7.13 27.07
N ILE A 32 17.23 7.61 26.83
CA ILE A 32 17.64 8.06 25.48
C ILE A 32 17.69 6.87 24.52
N MET A 33 18.22 5.73 24.92
CA MET A 33 18.27 4.52 24.08
C MET A 33 16.86 4.00 23.75
N SER A 34 15.96 3.98 24.73
CA SER A 34 14.56 3.56 24.48
C SER A 34 13.83 4.53 23.54
N ALA A 35 14.05 5.84 23.67
CA ALA A 35 13.49 6.83 22.77
C ALA A 35 13.98 6.66 21.34
N LEU A 36 15.29 6.40 21.14
CA LEU A 36 15.87 6.14 19.83
C LEU A 36 15.28 4.88 19.17
N VAL A 37 15.09 3.81 19.92
CA VAL A 37 14.49 2.57 19.41
C VAL A 37 13.03 2.83 18.98
N ILE A 38 12.26 3.58 19.76
CA ILE A 38 10.88 3.92 19.43
C ILE A 38 10.83 4.77 18.16
N ILE A 39 11.71 5.76 18.02
CA ILE A 39 11.80 6.60 16.81
C ILE A 39 12.15 5.75 15.58
N LEU A 40 13.09 4.81 15.69
CA LEU A 40 13.44 3.90 14.61
C LEU A 40 12.28 2.99 14.20
N VAL A 41 11.53 2.45 15.16
CA VAL A 41 10.36 1.63 14.89
C VAL A 41 9.27 2.46 14.20
N ILE A 42 9.01 3.68 14.66
CA ILE A 42 8.04 4.59 14.04
C ILE A 42 8.49 4.97 12.63
N ALA A 43 9.76 5.30 12.42
CA ALA A 43 10.30 5.63 11.10
C ALA A 43 10.20 4.43 10.14
N MET A 44 10.52 3.23 10.61
CA MET A 44 10.39 2.00 9.84
C MET A 44 8.92 1.68 9.52
N TYR A 45 7.99 1.89 10.46
CA TYR A 45 6.55 1.75 10.23
C TYR A 45 6.02 2.76 9.21
N LEU A 46 6.43 4.04 9.31
CA LEU A 46 6.04 5.08 8.36
C LEU A 46 6.61 4.79 6.97
N TRP A 47 7.85 4.32 6.88
CA TRP A 47 8.43 3.92 5.60
C TRP A 47 7.71 2.71 4.99
N TYR A 48 7.41 1.70 5.78
CA TYR A 48 6.63 0.54 5.33
C TYR A 48 5.22 0.93 4.88
N SER A 49 4.55 1.83 5.59
CA SER A 49 3.20 2.28 5.24
C SER A 49 3.14 3.11 3.96
N GLN A 50 4.23 3.80 3.59
CA GLN A 50 4.29 4.56 2.35
C GLN A 50 4.53 3.71 1.10
N THR A 51 4.98 2.46 1.25
CA THR A 51 5.22 1.56 0.11
C THR A 51 3.96 0.85 -0.39
N THR A 52 2.86 0.96 0.32
CA THR A 52 1.58 0.36 -0.06
C THR A 52 0.60 1.48 -0.39
N ILE A 53 0.32 1.68 -1.68
CA ILE A 53 -0.77 2.55 -2.11
C ILE A 53 -2.07 1.80 -1.76
N SER A 54 -2.71 2.22 -0.67
CA SER A 54 -3.98 1.68 -0.21
C SER A 54 -5.11 2.55 -0.73
N GLY A 55 -5.99 1.97 -1.51
CA GLY A 55 -7.15 2.63 -2.09
C GLY A 55 -7.12 2.64 -3.63
N TYR A 56 -8.31 2.59 -4.22
CA TYR A 56 -8.44 2.74 -5.67
C TYR A 56 -8.45 4.22 -6.01
N LYS A 57 -7.70 4.59 -7.07
CA LYS A 57 -7.89 5.89 -7.69
C LYS A 57 -9.27 5.90 -8.35
N GLU A 58 -10.00 6.98 -8.20
CA GLU A 58 -11.27 7.17 -8.91
C GLU A 58 -11.06 7.42 -10.41
N ASP A 59 -9.85 7.84 -10.78
CA ASP A 59 -9.45 8.07 -12.15
C ASP A 59 -9.20 6.77 -12.90
N TRP A 60 -9.60 6.76 -14.17
CA TRP A 60 -9.36 5.66 -15.08
C TRP A 60 -7.89 5.59 -15.50
N GLN A 61 -7.37 4.38 -15.57
CA GLN A 61 -5.99 4.12 -15.96
C GLN A 61 -5.94 3.03 -17.05
N ALA A 62 -4.96 3.17 -17.95
CA ALA A 62 -4.61 2.14 -18.92
C ALA A 62 -3.40 1.35 -18.43
N ILE A 63 -3.49 0.03 -18.42
CA ILE A 63 -2.44 -0.89 -17.99
C ILE A 63 -1.94 -1.64 -19.22
N PHE A 64 -0.71 -1.40 -19.61
CA PHE A 64 -0.08 -2.00 -20.80
C PHE A 64 0.75 -3.20 -20.38
N LEU A 65 0.45 -4.37 -20.96
CA LEU A 65 1.12 -5.61 -20.65
C LEU A 65 2.17 -5.98 -21.70
N THR A 66 3.15 -6.78 -21.27
CA THR A 66 4.25 -7.27 -22.13
C THR A 66 3.78 -8.14 -23.30
N ASN A 67 2.58 -8.74 -23.21
CA ASN A 67 1.96 -9.52 -24.28
C ASN A 67 1.18 -8.67 -25.30
N GLY A 68 1.22 -7.32 -25.17
CA GLY A 68 0.52 -6.39 -26.04
C GLY A 68 -0.96 -6.15 -25.69
N GLN A 69 -1.49 -6.79 -24.66
CA GLN A 69 -2.83 -6.49 -24.14
C GLN A 69 -2.85 -5.18 -23.36
N VAL A 70 -3.98 -4.49 -23.46
CA VAL A 70 -4.25 -3.26 -22.70
C VAL A 70 -5.56 -3.43 -21.96
N TYR A 71 -5.53 -3.17 -20.66
CA TYR A 71 -6.70 -3.13 -19.81
C TYR A 71 -6.93 -1.71 -19.31
N PHE A 72 -8.18 -1.32 -19.21
CA PHE A 72 -8.61 -0.05 -18.65
C PHE A 72 -9.35 -0.33 -17.35
N GLY A 73 -9.01 0.38 -16.29
CA GLY A 73 -9.62 0.13 -14.98
C GLY A 73 -9.18 1.14 -13.93
N GLN A 74 -9.68 0.97 -12.74
CA GLN A 74 -9.26 1.74 -11.57
C GLN A 74 -8.20 0.95 -10.81
N VAL A 75 -6.97 1.45 -10.81
CA VAL A 75 -5.86 0.80 -10.10
C VAL A 75 -5.94 1.16 -8.61
N GLY A 76 -5.97 0.13 -7.79
CA GLY A 76 -6.00 0.25 -6.34
C GLY A 76 -4.64 0.05 -5.70
N ALA A 77 -4.50 -1.00 -4.90
CA ALA A 77 -3.25 -1.31 -4.24
C ALA A 77 -2.18 -1.74 -5.25
N GLN A 78 -0.98 -1.23 -5.06
CA GLN A 78 0.20 -1.66 -5.79
C GLN A 78 1.27 -2.03 -4.77
N ASN A 79 1.94 -3.14 -5.01
CA ASN A 79 3.12 -3.54 -4.28
C ASN A 79 4.26 -3.90 -5.25
N SER A 80 5.36 -4.44 -4.74
CA SER A 80 6.48 -4.85 -5.57
C SER A 80 6.17 -6.01 -6.52
N SER A 81 5.14 -6.81 -6.22
CA SER A 81 4.84 -8.05 -6.92
C SER A 81 3.61 -7.94 -7.83
N GLU A 82 2.62 -7.12 -7.48
CA GLU A 82 1.34 -7.09 -8.18
C GLU A 82 0.69 -5.71 -8.21
N ILE A 83 -0.14 -5.51 -9.22
CA ILE A 83 -1.08 -4.40 -9.35
C ILE A 83 -2.49 -4.97 -9.23
N ILE A 84 -3.32 -4.37 -8.38
CA ILE A 84 -4.72 -4.74 -8.23
C ILE A 84 -5.57 -3.68 -8.89
N ALA A 85 -6.38 -4.10 -9.87
CA ALA A 85 -7.30 -3.23 -10.58
C ALA A 85 -8.74 -3.73 -10.46
N LYS A 86 -9.71 -2.82 -10.55
CA LYS A 86 -11.15 -3.10 -10.58
C LYS A 86 -11.81 -2.28 -11.69
N ASP A 87 -13.09 -2.54 -11.92
CA ASP A 87 -13.87 -1.89 -12.98
C ASP A 87 -13.20 -2.03 -14.35
N ILE A 88 -12.87 -3.27 -14.73
CA ILE A 88 -11.96 -3.55 -15.84
C ILE A 88 -12.70 -3.65 -17.16
N TYR A 89 -12.12 -3.00 -18.16
CA TYR A 89 -12.51 -3.06 -19.55
C TYR A 89 -11.30 -3.38 -20.44
N TYR A 90 -11.54 -3.97 -21.59
CA TYR A 90 -10.52 -4.21 -22.60
C TYR A 90 -11.10 -4.08 -24.01
N LEU A 91 -10.22 -3.90 -25.00
CA LEU A 91 -10.62 -3.82 -26.41
C LEU A 91 -10.50 -5.21 -27.04
N GLN A 92 -11.56 -5.62 -27.69
CA GLN A 92 -11.61 -6.82 -28.51
C GLN A 92 -11.83 -6.45 -29.97
N VAL A 93 -11.06 -7.09 -30.84
CA VAL A 93 -11.26 -6.96 -32.30
C VAL A 93 -12.33 -7.96 -32.69
N THR A 94 -13.50 -7.47 -33.01
CA THR A 94 -14.58 -8.26 -33.58
C THR A 94 -14.40 -8.28 -35.10
N ARG A 95 -14.04 -9.43 -35.65
CA ARG A 95 -14.07 -9.61 -37.13
C ARG A 95 -15.47 -10.12 -37.47
N PRO A 96 -16.27 -9.34 -38.23
CA PRO A 96 -17.49 -9.91 -38.79
C PRO A 96 -17.09 -11.06 -39.69
N LEU A 97 -17.61 -12.25 -39.42
CA LEU A 97 -17.55 -13.38 -40.36
C LEU A 97 -18.50 -13.06 -41.51
N GLN A 98 -18.20 -12.06 -42.35
CA GLN A 98 -18.91 -11.86 -43.59
C GLN A 98 -18.39 -12.90 -44.58
N GLN A 99 -19.24 -13.88 -44.88
CA GLN A 99 -19.14 -14.60 -46.13
C GLN A 99 -19.23 -13.53 -47.24
N THR A 100 -18.12 -13.26 -47.90
CA THR A 100 -18.07 -12.38 -49.04
C THR A 100 -18.74 -13.14 -50.19
N GLU A 101 -20.00 -12.80 -50.49
CA GLU A 101 -20.56 -13.10 -51.81
C GLU A 101 -19.71 -12.30 -52.80
N GLU A 102 -19.22 -13.00 -53.84
CA GLU A 102 -18.38 -12.41 -54.88
C GLU A 102 -19.05 -11.19 -55.47
N GLY A 103 -18.54 -9.99 -55.22
CA GLY A 103 -18.95 -8.77 -55.87
C GLY A 103 -19.12 -7.49 -55.03
N GLN A 104 -18.98 -7.54 -53.72
CA GLN A 104 -19.04 -6.31 -52.91
C GLN A 104 -17.66 -5.92 -52.36
N SER A 105 -17.29 -4.68 -52.64
CA SER A 105 -16.06 -4.05 -52.13
C SER A 105 -15.83 -4.39 -50.64
N ALA A 106 -14.66 -4.91 -50.33
CA ALA A 106 -14.19 -5.17 -48.99
C ALA A 106 -14.42 -3.94 -48.09
N ALA A 107 -15.49 -3.94 -47.36
CA ALA A 107 -15.70 -2.97 -46.27
C ALA A 107 -14.65 -3.25 -45.21
N ASN A 108 -13.68 -2.35 -45.15
CA ASN A 108 -12.68 -2.17 -44.12
C ASN A 108 -12.06 -3.46 -43.51
N PRO A 109 -10.85 -3.87 -43.91
CA PRO A 109 -10.17 -5.05 -43.35
C PRO A 109 -9.73 -4.85 -41.91
N GLN A 110 -9.95 -3.67 -41.34
CA GLN A 110 -9.72 -3.39 -39.93
C GLN A 110 -10.97 -3.83 -39.17
N GLY A 111 -10.86 -4.93 -38.41
CA GLY A 111 -11.95 -5.39 -37.55
C GLY A 111 -12.45 -4.28 -36.64
N GLU A 112 -13.73 -4.30 -36.32
CA GLU A 112 -14.35 -3.35 -35.42
C GLU A 112 -13.80 -3.56 -34.02
N LEU A 113 -13.33 -2.47 -33.37
CA LEU A 113 -12.88 -2.49 -32.00
C LEU A 113 -14.11 -2.35 -31.09
N SER A 114 -14.39 -3.37 -30.31
CA SER A 114 -15.44 -3.38 -29.30
C SER A 114 -14.85 -3.27 -27.89
N LEU A 115 -15.43 -2.41 -27.08
CA LEU A 115 -15.10 -2.32 -25.66
C LEU A 115 -15.87 -3.41 -24.91
N VAL A 116 -15.15 -4.24 -24.15
CA VAL A 116 -15.73 -5.35 -23.38
C VAL A 116 -15.49 -5.11 -21.90
N LYS A 117 -16.52 -5.33 -21.09
CA LYS A 117 -16.44 -5.30 -19.63
C LYS A 117 -16.01 -6.67 -19.12
N LEU A 118 -15.02 -6.71 -18.21
CA LEU A 118 -14.67 -7.93 -17.51
C LEU A 118 -15.86 -8.40 -16.66
N GLY A 119 -16.20 -9.68 -16.73
CA GLY A 119 -17.29 -10.28 -15.94
C GLY A 119 -18.26 -11.12 -16.77
N ASN A 120 -18.31 -10.92 -18.07
CA ASN A 120 -19.22 -11.66 -18.98
C ASN A 120 -18.58 -12.89 -19.62
N GLU A 121 -17.33 -13.20 -19.28
CA GLU A 121 -16.62 -14.35 -19.82
C GLU A 121 -17.16 -15.66 -19.24
N LEU A 122 -17.04 -16.73 -20.02
CA LEU A 122 -17.56 -18.06 -19.66
C LEU A 122 -17.09 -18.56 -18.30
N HIS A 123 -15.88 -18.19 -17.87
CA HIS A 123 -15.32 -18.58 -16.57
C HIS A 123 -15.79 -17.70 -15.41
N GLY A 124 -16.63 -16.67 -15.65
CA GLY A 124 -17.29 -15.85 -14.65
C GLY A 124 -16.33 -15.10 -13.72
N PRO A 125 -15.41 -14.28 -14.23
CA PRO A 125 -14.49 -13.53 -13.38
C PRO A 125 -15.26 -12.49 -12.55
N THR A 126 -14.76 -12.20 -11.35
CA THR A 126 -15.18 -11.01 -10.63
C THR A 126 -14.54 -9.80 -11.28
N ASP A 127 -15.17 -8.63 -11.18
CA ASP A 127 -14.65 -7.39 -11.75
C ASP A 127 -13.42 -6.85 -10.98
N LYS A 128 -12.44 -7.74 -10.80
CA LYS A 128 -11.18 -7.47 -10.11
C LYS A 128 -10.06 -8.34 -10.69
N MET A 129 -8.93 -7.72 -10.96
CA MET A 129 -7.79 -8.38 -11.55
C MET A 129 -6.53 -8.17 -10.70
N TYR A 130 -5.77 -9.24 -10.51
CA TYR A 130 -4.45 -9.26 -9.89
C TYR A 130 -3.41 -9.48 -10.98
N ILE A 131 -2.65 -8.45 -11.28
CA ILE A 131 -1.71 -8.44 -12.40
C ILE A 131 -0.30 -8.52 -11.85
N ASN A 132 0.47 -9.55 -12.24
CA ASN A 132 1.87 -9.62 -11.89
C ASN A 132 2.63 -8.43 -12.50
N ARG A 133 3.35 -7.71 -11.66
CA ARG A 133 4.06 -6.49 -12.04
C ARG A 133 5.14 -6.72 -13.09
N ASP A 134 5.75 -7.90 -13.14
CA ASP A 134 6.76 -8.25 -14.15
C ASP A 134 6.20 -8.26 -15.58
N HIS A 135 4.87 -8.37 -15.71
CA HIS A 135 4.19 -8.33 -17.00
C HIS A 135 3.63 -6.95 -17.35
N VAL A 136 3.83 -5.94 -16.53
CA VAL A 136 3.37 -4.58 -16.78
C VAL A 136 4.52 -3.74 -17.35
N LEU A 137 4.32 -3.20 -18.54
CA LEU A 137 5.25 -2.26 -19.17
C LEU A 137 5.16 -0.89 -18.50
N PHE A 138 3.95 -0.35 -18.47
CA PHE A 138 3.64 0.94 -17.83
C PHE A 138 2.14 1.06 -17.56
N VAL A 139 1.79 2.05 -16.75
CA VAL A 139 0.42 2.45 -16.44
C VAL A 139 0.27 3.93 -16.73
N GLU A 140 -0.79 4.32 -17.41
CA GLU A 140 -1.10 5.71 -17.76
C GLU A 140 -2.41 6.16 -17.13
N ASP A 141 -2.44 7.36 -16.57
CA ASP A 141 -3.67 8.01 -16.15
C ASP A 141 -4.43 8.52 -17.39
N LEU A 142 -5.71 8.19 -17.50
CA LEU A 142 -6.55 8.63 -18.61
C LEU A 142 -7.22 9.97 -18.30
N LYS A 143 -7.30 10.82 -19.31
CA LYS A 143 -8.08 12.05 -19.20
C LYS A 143 -9.57 11.71 -19.15
N GLN A 144 -10.32 12.49 -18.37
CA GLN A 144 -11.78 12.30 -18.22
C GLN A 144 -12.55 12.47 -19.55
N ASP A 145 -12.02 13.25 -20.46
CA ASP A 145 -12.58 13.50 -21.80
C ASP A 145 -12.01 12.57 -22.89
N SER A 146 -11.25 11.55 -22.52
CA SER A 146 -10.71 10.59 -23.50
C SER A 146 -11.82 9.76 -24.12
N ASN A 147 -11.59 9.31 -25.36
CA ASN A 147 -12.53 8.46 -26.08
C ASN A 147 -12.85 7.16 -25.31
N VAL A 148 -11.85 6.59 -24.63
CA VAL A 148 -12.01 5.37 -23.84
C VAL A 148 -12.90 5.62 -22.62
N VAL A 149 -12.64 6.69 -21.85
CA VAL A 149 -13.45 7.03 -20.67
C VAL A 149 -14.88 7.38 -21.10
N THR A 150 -15.05 8.07 -22.21
CA THR A 150 -16.37 8.35 -22.79
C THR A 150 -17.08 7.06 -23.18
N ALA A 151 -16.39 6.12 -23.83
CA ALA A 151 -16.95 4.82 -24.18
C ALA A 151 -17.34 3.99 -22.95
N ILE A 152 -16.51 3.99 -21.90
CA ILE A 152 -16.80 3.34 -20.61
C ILE A 152 -18.06 3.94 -19.97
N SER A 153 -18.15 5.28 -19.95
CA SER A 153 -19.31 5.97 -19.36
C SER A 153 -20.62 5.69 -20.10
N ASN A 154 -20.55 5.41 -21.38
CA ASN A 154 -21.67 5.06 -22.26
C ASN A 154 -21.93 3.55 -22.34
N TYR A 155 -21.11 2.74 -21.73
CA TYR A 155 -21.23 1.28 -21.77
C TYR A 155 -22.50 0.84 -21.05
N LYS A 156 -23.38 0.18 -21.80
CA LYS A 156 -24.70 -0.26 -21.32
C LYS A 156 -24.74 -1.78 -21.16
N GLY A 157 -23.71 -2.46 -20.84
CA GLY A 157 -23.71 -3.90 -20.67
C GLY A 157 -24.72 -4.64 -21.55
N GLU A 158 -24.28 -5.49 -22.44
CA GLU A 158 -25.16 -6.43 -23.17
C GLU A 158 -25.55 -7.60 -22.28
#